data_03fd69adc86f4ef74ff4e1b22102adce
#
_entry.id   03fd69adc86f4ef74ff4e1b22102adce
#
_cell.length_a   1.000
_cell.length_b   1.000
_cell.length_c   1.000
_cell.angle_alpha   90.00
_cell.angle_beta   90.00
_cell.angle_gamma   90.00
#
_symmetry.space_group_name_H-M   'P 1'
#
loop_
_entity.id
_entity.type
_entity.pdbx_description
1 polymer ?
#
loop_
_entity_poly.entity_id
_entity_poly.type
_entity_poly.pdbx_seq_one_letter_code
_entity_poly.pdbx_strand_id
1 'polypeptide(L)'
;EQLQKIYLAGFELQTFDRYAKCVGVIRDGCIALLIPGVDGMQIMGTPGWRMGEVMGVLIEREGRQVFQAKQEIVEATPERLDALNRFRQDLNSLLHPRS
;
A
#
# COMPACT_ATOMS: atom_id res chain seq x y z
N GLU A 1 -2.75 -7.33 18.66
CA GLU A 1 -3.37 -7.43 17.35
C GLU A 1 -2.65 -6.55 16.32
N GLN A 2 -2.31 -7.12 15.17
CA GLN A 2 -1.55 -6.41 14.14
C GLN A 2 -2.29 -5.20 13.57
N LEU A 3 -3.57 -5.35 13.27
CA LEU A 3 -4.33 -4.25 12.67
C LEU A 3 -4.42 -3.05 13.62
N GLN A 4 -4.55 -3.32 14.91
CA GLN A 4 -4.59 -2.25 15.90
C GLN A 4 -3.24 -1.52 15.95
N LYS A 5 -2.13 -2.26 15.91
CA LYS A 5 -0.80 -1.64 15.91
C LYS A 5 -0.60 -0.78 14.67
N ILE A 6 -1.07 -1.24 13.53
CA ILE A 6 -0.98 -0.49 12.27
C ILE A 6 -1.79 0.80 12.38
N TYR A 7 -3.00 0.71 12.89
CA TYR A 7 -3.84 1.89 13.07
C TYR A 7 -3.20 2.91 14.02
N LEU A 8 -2.66 2.42 15.14
CA LEU A 8 -2.03 3.30 16.13
C LEU A 8 -0.73 3.93 15.61
N ALA A 9 -0.12 3.33 14.61
CA ALA A 9 1.10 3.89 14.00
C ALA A 9 0.81 4.98 12.97
N GLY A 10 -0.47 5.34 12.78
CA GLY A 10 -0.84 6.43 11.89
C GLY A 10 -1.35 6.03 10.53
N PHE A 11 -1.54 4.74 10.29
CA PHE A 11 -2.10 4.26 9.04
C PHE A 11 -3.64 4.25 9.12
N GLU A 12 -4.27 4.59 8.01
CA GLU A 12 -5.71 4.46 7.88
C GLU A 12 -6.04 3.05 7.39
N LEU A 13 -7.07 2.44 7.96
CA LEU A 13 -7.54 1.12 7.53
C LEU A 13 -8.87 1.29 6.81
N GLN A 14 -9.01 0.62 5.68
CA GLN A 14 -10.23 0.72 4.88
C GLN A 14 -10.50 -0.59 4.18
N THR A 15 -11.78 -0.97 4.06
CA THR A 15 -12.18 -2.11 3.26
C THR A 15 -12.74 -1.62 1.93
N PHE A 16 -12.57 -2.44 0.89
CA PHE A 16 -13.04 -2.10 -0.44
C PHE A 16 -13.87 -3.27 -0.98
N ASP A 17 -14.99 -2.94 -1.63
CA ASP A 17 -15.83 -3.98 -2.23
C ASP A 17 -15.07 -4.80 -3.27
N ARG A 18 -14.20 -4.13 -4.02
CA ARG A 18 -13.40 -4.79 -5.05
C ARG A 18 -12.39 -5.79 -4.48
N TYR A 19 -11.97 -5.58 -3.25
CA TYR A 19 -10.96 -6.42 -2.59
C TYR A 19 -11.54 -6.96 -1.29
N ALA A 20 -12.62 -7.74 -1.40
CA ALA A 20 -13.44 -8.12 -0.24
C ALA A 20 -12.69 -8.89 0.84
N LYS A 21 -11.62 -9.62 0.48
CA LYS A 21 -10.85 -10.40 1.44
C LYS A 21 -9.63 -9.67 1.97
N CYS A 22 -9.47 -8.41 1.60
CA CYS A 22 -8.30 -7.62 1.94
C CYS A 22 -8.68 -6.45 2.83
N VAL A 23 -7.70 -5.99 3.61
CA VAL A 23 -7.80 -4.74 4.33
C VAL A 23 -6.83 -3.77 3.69
N GLY A 24 -7.33 -2.61 3.26
CA GLY A 24 -6.47 -1.57 2.72
C GLY A 24 -5.81 -0.78 3.84
N VAL A 25 -4.51 -0.56 3.73
CA VAL A 25 -3.74 0.26 4.66
C VAL A 25 -3.24 1.46 3.89
N ILE A 26 -3.55 2.66 4.37
CA ILE A 26 -3.33 3.90 3.62
C ILE A 26 -2.60 4.91 4.49
N ARG A 27 -1.60 5.55 3.91
CA ARG A 27 -0.89 6.68 4.52
C ARG A 27 -0.17 7.46 3.44
N ASP A 28 -0.29 8.79 3.50
CA ASP A 28 0.41 9.72 2.57
C ASP A 28 0.17 9.39 1.10
N GLY A 29 -1.04 8.97 0.76
CA GLY A 29 -1.39 8.64 -0.62
C GLY A 29 -1.00 7.24 -1.04
N CYS A 30 -0.26 6.50 -0.22
CA CYS A 30 0.15 5.13 -0.52
C CYS A 30 -0.87 4.15 0.02
N ILE A 31 -0.97 2.99 -0.62
CA ILE A 31 -1.91 1.95 -0.22
C ILE A 31 -1.27 0.59 -0.38
N ALA A 32 -1.55 -0.28 0.58
CA ALA A 32 -1.22 -1.71 0.50
C ALA A 32 -2.45 -2.50 0.88
N LEU A 33 -2.58 -3.68 0.28
CA LEU A 33 -3.68 -4.60 0.59
C LEU A 33 -3.11 -5.71 1.46
N LEU A 34 -3.74 -5.95 2.61
CA LEU A 34 -3.32 -6.99 3.53
C LEU A 34 -4.30 -8.15 3.49
N ILE A 35 -3.77 -9.35 3.50
CA ILE A 35 -4.56 -10.58 3.60
C ILE A 35 -4.06 -11.41 4.78
N PRO A 36 -4.92 -12.23 5.39
CA PRO A 36 -4.47 -13.14 6.44
C PRO A 36 -3.48 -14.16 5.89
N GLY A 37 -2.40 -14.38 6.59
CA GLY A 37 -1.41 -15.39 6.26
C GLY A 37 -1.20 -16.34 7.41
N VAL A 38 -0.27 -17.26 7.24
CA VAL A 38 0.02 -18.29 8.25
C VAL A 38 0.52 -17.66 9.55
N ASP A 39 1.41 -16.69 9.43
CA ASP A 39 2.03 -16.05 10.58
C ASP A 39 1.49 -14.65 10.82
N GLY A 40 0.25 -14.38 10.40
CA GLY A 40 -0.38 -13.08 10.57
C GLY A 40 -0.69 -12.45 9.23
N MET A 41 -1.00 -11.14 9.25
CA MET A 41 -1.33 -10.43 8.02
C MET A 41 -0.09 -10.25 7.16
N GLN A 42 -0.29 -10.30 5.85
CA GLN A 42 0.80 -10.08 4.91
C GLN A 42 0.32 -9.21 3.76
N ILE A 43 1.25 -8.56 3.09
CA ILE A 43 0.94 -7.68 1.96
C ILE A 43 0.67 -8.55 0.73
N MET A 44 -0.49 -8.32 0.10
CA MET A 44 -0.81 -8.98 -1.15
C MET A 44 -0.22 -8.15 -2.29
N GLY A 45 0.74 -8.73 -3.01
CA GLY A 45 1.44 -8.03 -4.07
C GLY A 45 2.38 -6.97 -3.52
N THR A 46 2.45 -5.83 -4.18
CA THR A 46 3.31 -4.72 -3.78
C THR A 46 2.46 -3.50 -3.44
N PRO A 47 2.93 -2.65 -2.51
CA PRO A 47 2.25 -1.38 -2.25
C PRO A 47 2.22 -0.49 -3.49
N GLY A 48 1.22 0.35 -3.58
CA GLY A 48 1.06 1.26 -4.70
C GLY A 48 0.50 2.60 -4.26
N TRP A 49 -0.02 3.34 -5.23
CA TRP A 49 -0.58 4.66 -5.00
C TRP A 49 -2.10 4.57 -5.00
N ARG A 50 -2.73 5.23 -4.02
CA ARG A 50 -4.19 5.22 -3.96
C ARG A 50 -4.75 6.11 -5.06
N MET A 51 -5.61 5.52 -5.89
CA MET A 51 -6.28 6.22 -6.99
C MET A 51 -7.77 5.99 -6.85
N GLY A 52 -8.42 6.82 -6.01
CA GLY A 52 -9.82 6.62 -5.69
C GLY A 52 -10.02 5.35 -4.87
N GLU A 53 -10.80 4.43 -5.39
CA GLU A 53 -11.07 3.14 -4.70
C GLU A 53 -10.25 1.99 -5.29
N VAL A 54 -9.20 2.31 -6.05
CA VAL A 54 -8.32 1.30 -6.63
C VAL A 54 -6.88 1.65 -6.32
N MET A 55 -6.02 0.64 -6.44
CA MET A 55 -4.60 0.80 -6.21
C MET A 55 -3.88 0.95 -7.53
N GLY A 56 -3.15 2.05 -7.69
CA GLY A 56 -2.30 2.26 -8.84
C GLY A 56 -0.98 1.53 -8.66
N VAL A 57 -0.62 0.73 -9.66
CA VAL A 57 0.59 -0.08 -9.63
C VAL A 57 1.74 0.70 -10.26
N LEU A 58 2.91 0.67 -9.61
CA LEU A 58 4.10 1.33 -10.14
C LEU A 58 4.62 0.55 -11.34
N ILE A 59 4.68 1.22 -12.49
CA ILE A 59 5.20 0.63 -13.72
C ILE A 59 6.13 1.63 -14.40
N GLU A 60 6.93 1.12 -15.34
CA GLU A 60 7.73 1.98 -16.21
C GLU A 60 7.03 2.06 -17.57
N ARG A 61 6.90 3.27 -18.07
CA ARG A 61 6.25 3.51 -19.34
C ARG A 61 7.01 4.59 -20.09
N GLU A 62 7.54 4.25 -21.25
CA GLU A 62 8.30 5.15 -22.11
C GLU A 62 9.45 5.83 -21.35
N GLY A 63 10.16 5.04 -20.53
CA GLY A 63 11.29 5.52 -19.75
C GLY A 63 10.94 6.31 -18.51
N ARG A 64 9.65 6.37 -18.14
CA ARG A 64 9.18 7.11 -16.98
C ARG A 64 8.46 6.18 -16.03
N GLN A 65 8.60 6.44 -14.74
CA GLN A 65 7.87 5.69 -13.72
C GLN A 65 6.51 6.35 -13.48
N VAL A 66 5.46 5.56 -13.52
CA VAL A 66 4.09 6.05 -13.30
C VAL A 66 3.32 5.04 -12.45
N PHE A 67 2.27 5.51 -11.80
CA PHE A 67 1.29 4.65 -11.16
C PHE A 67 0.10 4.52 -12.09
N GLN A 68 -0.30 3.30 -12.39
CA GLN A 68 -1.40 3.06 -13.31
C GLN A 68 -2.48 2.22 -12.68
N ALA A 69 -3.73 2.65 -12.82
CA ALA A 69 -4.92 1.89 -12.42
C ALA A 69 -5.95 2.06 -13.53
N LYS A 70 -6.31 0.96 -14.17
CA LYS A 70 -7.23 0.98 -15.32
C LYS A 70 -6.73 1.95 -16.39
N GLN A 71 -7.46 3.03 -16.63
CA GLN A 71 -7.09 4.01 -17.65
C GLN A 71 -6.43 5.25 -17.08
N GLU A 72 -6.32 5.32 -15.75
CA GLU A 72 -5.73 6.47 -15.10
C GLU A 72 -4.23 6.26 -14.88
N ILE A 73 -3.47 7.31 -15.08
CA ILE A 73 -2.02 7.30 -14.92
C ILE A 73 -1.64 8.52 -14.09
N VAL A 74 -0.85 8.30 -13.04
CA VAL A 74 -0.32 9.37 -12.21
C VAL A 74 1.20 9.25 -12.22
N GLU A 75 1.87 10.39 -12.44
CA GLU A 75 3.33 10.38 -12.47
C GLU A 75 3.90 10.01 -11.11
N ALA A 76 4.90 9.13 -11.12
CA ALA A 76 5.60 8.73 -9.90
C ALA A 76 6.75 9.71 -9.65
N THR A 77 6.41 10.86 -9.07
CA THR A 77 7.41 11.89 -8.75
C THR A 77 8.37 11.39 -7.68
N PRO A 78 9.57 12.02 -7.56
CA PRO A 78 10.49 11.62 -6.49
C PRO A 78 9.86 11.68 -5.10
N GLU A 79 9.01 12.67 -4.84
CA GLU A 79 8.33 12.79 -3.55
C GLU A 79 7.38 11.62 -3.31
N ARG A 80 6.66 11.20 -4.35
CA ARG A 80 5.75 10.07 -4.24
C ARG A 80 6.49 8.76 -4.06
N LEU A 81 7.61 8.60 -4.76
CA LEU A 81 8.44 7.40 -4.60
C LEU A 81 9.06 7.33 -3.21
N ASP A 82 9.49 8.46 -2.65
CA ASP A 82 10.01 8.51 -1.29
C ASP A 82 8.92 8.15 -0.28
N ALA A 83 7.71 8.68 -0.47
CA ALA A 83 6.58 8.36 0.40
C ALA A 83 6.27 6.86 0.33
N LEU A 84 6.30 6.28 -0.86
CA LEU A 84 6.03 4.85 -1.03
C LEU A 84 7.09 4.00 -0.35
N ASN A 85 8.37 4.38 -0.46
CA ASN A 85 9.44 3.65 0.21
C ASN A 85 9.30 3.69 1.72
N ARG A 86 8.99 4.85 2.29
CA ARG A 86 8.78 4.98 3.73
C ARG A 86 7.57 4.19 4.19
N PHE A 87 6.50 4.27 3.42
CA PHE A 87 5.28 3.52 3.70
C PHE A 87 5.57 2.02 3.76
N ARG A 88 6.27 1.52 2.75
CA ARG A 88 6.59 0.09 2.68
C ARG A 88 7.50 -0.35 3.82
N GLN A 89 8.52 0.44 4.13
CA GLN A 89 9.45 0.12 5.22
C GLN A 89 8.74 0.11 6.57
N ASP A 90 7.95 1.12 6.83
CA ASP A 90 7.24 1.23 8.10
C ASP A 90 6.21 0.12 8.26
N LEU A 91 5.48 -0.18 7.20
CA LEU A 91 4.48 -1.24 7.24
C LEU A 91 5.13 -2.62 7.43
N ASN A 92 6.23 -2.89 6.72
CA ASN A 92 6.95 -4.13 6.89
C ASN A 92 7.46 -4.30 8.32
N SER A 93 7.93 -3.22 8.94
CA SER A 93 8.40 -3.27 10.32
C SER A 93 7.29 -3.64 11.29
N LEU A 94 6.06 -3.20 11.02
CA LEU A 94 4.91 -3.54 11.85
C LEU A 94 4.44 -4.98 11.64
N LEU A 95 4.52 -5.46 10.39
CA LEU A 95 4.08 -6.82 10.05
C LEU A 95 5.12 -7.87 10.45
N HIS A 96 6.39 -7.52 10.43
CA HIS A 96 7.49 -8.44 10.73
C HIS A 96 8.41 -7.80 11.76
N PRO A 97 7.91 -7.59 12.98
CA PRO A 97 8.75 -6.95 14.00
C PRO A 97 9.95 -7.84 14.32
N ARG A 98 11.10 -7.22 14.41
CA ARG A 98 12.30 -7.89 14.82
C ARG A 98 12.45 -7.80 16.34
N SER A 99 12.71 -8.90 16.92
CA SER A 99 13.00 -8.94 18.36
C SER A 99 14.49 -8.83 18.61
#